data_5b595256d2105290fc521ac7dcc0d3c2
#
_entry.id   5b595256d2105290fc521ac7dcc0d3c2
#
_cell.length_a   1.000
_cell.length_b   1.000
_cell.length_c   1.000
_cell.angle_alpha   90.00
_cell.angle_beta   90.00
_cell.angle_gamma   90.00
#
_symmetry.space_group_name_H-M   'P 1'
#
loop_
_entity.id
_entity.type
_entity.pdbx_description
1 polymer ?
#
loop_
_entity_poly.entity_id
_entity_poly.type
_entity_poly.pdbx_seq_one_letter_code
_entity_poly.pdbx_strand_id
1 'polypeptide(L)'
;MSAPEARPAPSDVDGRRPRVVTGVVVEPDPHVGVGAAHPADAYAGSGFFAGPVIDVEPARRAPPRRRPVVGLAGVGVILALLAAAALALASGPPGLRAAGAGPAPAVGGGPAAGGGLPHTVTAPLGGRARAAFELVTGTTAVDLRLVDLGADLYRISTPADGDSAPRPVRTAEGVALHLTPTGRAGPGAVQIRLTSRVAWRLVMGGGASTQLLDLRAGRLIGVDLAGGTDRTELRLPAGDGSLAVRLSAGVNQLTVSVPDLRPVRVRAVRGAGSVTVHADRRVGVAGGTVITTPGWEAATDRLDLDLVGGADAVTVLRR
;
A
#
# COMPACT_ATOMS: atom_id res chain seq x y z
N MET A 1 -45.84 -49.44 34.22
CA MET A 1 -46.83 -48.95 35.15
C MET A 1 -46.31 -47.72 35.83
N SER A 2 -47.12 -46.68 35.75
CA SER A 2 -47.10 -45.39 36.48
C SER A 2 -46.24 -44.29 35.85
N ALA A 3 -46.89 -43.51 35.07
CA ALA A 3 -46.72 -42.06 34.91
C ALA A 3 -47.43 -41.36 36.07
N PRO A 4 -47.56 -40.03 36.09
CA PRO A 4 -46.71 -38.88 35.93
C PRO A 4 -46.94 -37.86 37.08
N GLU A 5 -46.16 -36.79 37.21
CA GLU A 5 -46.61 -35.56 37.94
C GLU A 5 -45.78 -34.40 37.47
N ALA A 6 -46.27 -33.51 36.76
CA ALA A 6 -47.02 -32.27 36.90
C ALA A 6 -46.18 -31.13 37.54
N ARG A 7 -46.08 -30.09 36.71
CA ARG A 7 -45.67 -28.67 36.93
C ARG A 7 -46.15 -28.01 38.22
N PRO A 8 -45.51 -26.87 38.62
CA PRO A 8 -46.00 -25.58 38.14
C PRO A 8 -44.94 -24.51 37.80
N ALA A 9 -45.26 -23.65 36.85
CA ALA A 9 -44.93 -22.24 36.78
C ALA A 9 -46.01 -21.48 37.60
N PRO A 10 -45.95 -20.16 37.83
CA PRO A 10 -45.17 -19.05 37.35
C PRO A 10 -44.80 -18.00 38.41
N SER A 11 -44.09 -16.91 38.08
CA SER A 11 -44.28 -15.53 38.61
C SER A 11 -43.32 -14.64 37.82
N ASP A 12 -43.74 -13.90 36.99
CA ASP A 12 -44.20 -12.52 36.75
C ASP A 12 -43.51 -11.43 37.57
N VAL A 13 -43.32 -10.29 36.83
CA VAL A 13 -43.02 -8.92 37.31
C VAL A 13 -41.55 -8.51 37.38
N ASP A 14 -41.02 -7.81 36.40
CA ASP A 14 -40.96 -6.35 36.49
C ASP A 14 -40.59 -5.70 35.13
N GLY A 15 -41.48 -4.85 34.68
CA GLY A 15 -41.40 -4.07 33.49
C GLY A 15 -40.49 -2.83 33.68
N ARG A 16 -39.49 -2.71 32.81
CA ARG A 16 -38.91 -1.39 32.52
C ARG A 16 -38.93 -1.14 31.02
N ARG A 17 -39.91 -0.29 30.63
CA ARG A 17 -40.00 0.32 29.31
C ARG A 17 -38.81 1.26 29.07
N PRO A 18 -38.21 1.30 27.87
CA PRO A 18 -37.25 2.34 27.54
C PRO A 18 -37.97 3.68 27.33
N ARG A 19 -37.44 4.70 27.98
CA ARG A 19 -37.85 6.10 27.82
C ARG A 19 -37.49 6.58 26.42
N VAL A 20 -38.52 6.94 25.67
CA VAL A 20 -38.39 7.73 24.43
C VAL A 20 -38.03 9.15 24.85
N VAL A 21 -36.88 9.62 24.44
CA VAL A 21 -36.51 11.04 24.49
C VAL A 21 -37.03 11.72 23.24
N THR A 22 -38.09 12.47 23.41
CA THR A 22 -38.70 13.33 22.40
C THR A 22 -37.72 14.47 22.08
N GLY A 23 -37.16 14.49 20.87
CA GLY A 23 -36.41 15.61 20.37
C GLY A 23 -37.30 16.80 20.07
N VAL A 24 -36.93 17.95 20.60
CA VAL A 24 -37.57 19.24 20.37
C VAL A 24 -37.30 19.65 18.92
N VAL A 25 -38.35 19.72 18.11
CA VAL A 25 -38.36 20.37 16.79
C VAL A 25 -38.50 21.85 17.03
N VAL A 26 -37.50 22.63 16.64
CA VAL A 26 -37.59 24.09 16.56
C VAL A 26 -38.13 24.45 15.16
N GLU A 27 -39.38 24.90 15.11
CA GLU A 27 -39.97 25.53 13.92
C GLU A 27 -39.33 26.90 13.67
N PRO A 28 -39.06 27.30 12.42
CA PRO A 28 -38.71 28.68 12.10
C PRO A 28 -39.95 29.55 11.91
N ASP A 29 -39.96 30.66 12.56
CA ASP A 29 -40.97 31.72 12.59
C ASP A 29 -41.07 32.43 11.22
N PRO A 30 -42.25 32.59 10.63
CA PRO A 30 -42.45 33.34 9.39
C PRO A 30 -43.10 34.69 9.65
N HIS A 31 -42.34 35.74 9.85
CA HIS A 31 -42.84 37.13 9.64
C HIS A 31 -41.71 38.16 9.63
N VAL A 32 -41.53 38.78 8.48
CA VAL A 32 -41.22 40.19 8.13
C VAL A 32 -40.77 40.13 6.66
N GLY A 33 -41.42 40.66 5.68
CA GLY A 33 -42.12 41.90 5.51
C GLY A 33 -41.75 42.38 4.12
N VAL A 34 -42.72 42.40 3.27
CA VAL A 34 -42.71 42.85 1.85
C VAL A 34 -42.27 44.31 1.75
N GLY A 35 -41.44 44.61 0.75
CA GLY A 35 -41.15 46.00 0.35
C GLY A 35 -40.64 46.03 -1.09
N ALA A 36 -41.58 46.26 -2.02
CA ALA A 36 -41.34 46.54 -3.44
C ALA A 36 -40.89 47.98 -3.62
N ALA A 37 -40.06 48.24 -4.63
CA ALA A 37 -40.22 49.21 -5.70
C ALA A 37 -38.88 49.66 -6.31
N HIS A 38 -38.73 49.49 -7.61
CA HIS A 38 -37.93 50.33 -8.51
C HIS A 38 -38.46 51.76 -8.54
N PRO A 39 -37.72 52.81 -8.96
CA PRO A 39 -37.10 52.87 -10.29
C PRO A 39 -35.71 53.57 -10.36
N ALA A 40 -35.19 53.57 -11.59
CA ALA A 40 -34.04 54.26 -12.12
C ALA A 40 -34.01 55.77 -11.84
N ASP A 41 -32.78 56.30 -11.65
CA ASP A 41 -32.26 57.45 -12.41
C ASP A 41 -30.89 57.92 -11.87
N ALA A 42 -29.99 58.08 -12.81
CA ALA A 42 -28.94 59.07 -12.99
C ALA A 42 -28.26 59.68 -11.77
N TYR A 43 -26.94 59.54 -11.69
CA TYR A 43 -26.05 60.71 -11.58
C TYR A 43 -24.63 60.39 -12.04
N ALA A 44 -24.18 61.09 -13.04
CA ALA A 44 -22.80 61.23 -13.49
C ALA A 44 -21.96 61.92 -12.40
N GLY A 45 -20.76 61.40 -12.12
CA GLY A 45 -19.80 62.01 -11.22
C GLY A 45 -18.40 61.47 -11.49
N SER A 46 -17.68 62.21 -12.34
CA SER A 46 -16.25 62.06 -12.66
C SER A 46 -15.38 62.13 -11.42
N GLY A 47 -14.52 61.11 -11.27
CA GLY A 47 -13.43 61.09 -10.29
C GLY A 47 -12.32 60.13 -10.75
N PHE A 48 -11.38 60.68 -11.54
CA PHE A 48 -10.12 60.05 -11.88
C PHE A 48 -9.29 59.82 -10.60
N PHE A 49 -9.14 58.58 -10.17
CA PHE A 49 -8.00 58.19 -9.37
C PHE A 49 -7.08 57.32 -10.21
N ALA A 50 -6.00 57.95 -10.69
CA ALA A 50 -4.86 57.24 -11.26
C ALA A 50 -4.13 56.51 -10.14
N GLY A 51 -4.35 55.19 -10.03
CA GLY A 51 -3.49 54.31 -9.27
C GLY A 51 -2.27 53.90 -10.12
N PRO A 52 -1.12 53.60 -9.51
CA PRO A 52 0.10 53.32 -10.27
C PRO A 52 -0.08 52.03 -11.10
N VAL A 53 0.20 52.19 -12.39
CA VAL A 53 0.33 51.07 -13.32
C VAL A 53 1.55 50.26 -12.88
N ILE A 54 1.32 49.06 -12.31
CA ILE A 54 2.39 48.11 -12.09
C ILE A 54 2.62 47.43 -13.44
N ASP A 55 3.72 47.79 -14.10
CA ASP A 55 4.25 47.04 -15.24
C ASP A 55 4.59 45.62 -14.75
N VAL A 56 3.73 44.68 -15.08
CA VAL A 56 4.04 43.24 -14.91
C VAL A 56 4.91 42.83 -16.08
N GLU A 57 6.20 42.92 -15.88
CA GLU A 57 7.19 42.31 -16.77
C GLU A 57 6.86 40.82 -16.99
N PRO A 58 6.73 40.33 -18.22
CA PRO A 58 6.42 38.93 -18.47
C PRO A 58 7.54 38.08 -17.93
N ALA A 59 7.24 37.27 -16.87
CA ALA A 59 8.15 36.30 -16.29
C ALA A 59 8.78 35.46 -17.41
N ARG A 60 10.08 35.62 -17.61
CA ARG A 60 10.88 34.76 -18.49
C ARG A 60 10.66 33.31 -18.06
N ARG A 61 9.99 32.55 -18.91
CA ARG A 61 9.85 31.09 -18.74
C ARG A 61 11.23 30.50 -18.59
N ALA A 62 11.56 30.02 -17.40
CA ALA A 62 12.74 29.21 -17.17
C ALA A 62 12.67 27.97 -18.07
N PRO A 63 13.78 27.58 -18.72
CA PRO A 63 13.79 26.38 -19.55
C PRO A 63 13.40 25.18 -18.70
N PRO A 64 12.65 24.19 -19.25
CA PRO A 64 12.28 22.99 -18.51
C PRO A 64 13.57 22.28 -18.09
N ARG A 65 13.78 22.18 -16.77
CA ARG A 65 14.83 21.33 -16.22
C ARG A 65 14.54 19.91 -16.70
N ARG A 66 15.35 19.44 -17.62
CA ARG A 66 15.35 18.03 -18.05
C ARG A 66 15.67 17.20 -16.80
N ARG A 67 14.64 16.56 -16.23
CA ARG A 67 14.83 15.54 -15.18
C ARG A 67 15.63 14.41 -15.81
N PRO A 68 16.69 13.90 -15.17
CA PRO A 68 17.40 12.74 -15.69
C PRO A 68 16.39 11.60 -15.76
N VAL A 69 16.19 11.07 -16.95
CA VAL A 69 15.51 9.79 -17.16
C VAL A 69 16.47 8.77 -16.56
N VAL A 70 16.24 8.38 -15.31
CA VAL A 70 16.91 7.22 -14.71
C VAL A 70 16.44 6.04 -15.52
N GLY A 71 17.29 5.59 -16.43
CA GLY A 71 16.96 4.61 -17.42
C GLY A 71 16.54 3.29 -16.78
N LEU A 72 15.71 2.54 -17.53
CA LEU A 72 15.26 1.17 -17.21
C LEU A 72 16.41 0.22 -16.76
N ALA A 73 17.66 0.54 -17.04
CA ALA A 73 18.84 -0.22 -16.65
C ALA A 73 19.04 -0.34 -15.14
N GLY A 74 18.70 0.70 -14.35
CA GLY A 74 18.86 0.66 -12.89
C GLY A 74 17.90 -0.31 -12.18
N VAL A 75 16.69 -0.47 -12.71
CA VAL A 75 15.68 -1.36 -12.12
C VAL A 75 16.04 -2.84 -12.35
N GLY A 76 16.62 -3.15 -13.50
CA GLY A 76 17.08 -4.51 -13.83
C GLY A 76 18.19 -5.00 -12.88
N VAL A 77 19.11 -4.12 -12.52
CA VAL A 77 20.23 -4.46 -11.62
C VAL A 77 19.73 -4.72 -10.18
N ILE A 78 18.80 -3.90 -9.67
CA ILE A 78 18.25 -4.08 -8.32
C ILE A 78 17.44 -5.38 -8.24
N LEU A 79 16.62 -5.68 -9.26
CA LEU A 79 15.87 -6.94 -9.31
C LEU A 79 16.78 -8.16 -9.50
N ALA A 80 17.89 -8.02 -10.23
CA ALA A 80 18.88 -9.09 -10.37
C ALA A 80 19.63 -9.36 -9.05
N LEU A 81 19.97 -8.33 -8.29
CA LEU A 81 20.58 -8.47 -6.97
C LEU A 81 19.63 -9.15 -5.97
N LEU A 82 18.33 -8.80 -6.00
CA LEU A 82 17.31 -9.45 -5.17
C LEU A 82 17.10 -10.92 -5.57
N ALA A 83 17.17 -11.25 -6.87
CA ALA A 83 17.05 -12.62 -7.36
C ALA A 83 18.26 -13.47 -6.99
N ALA A 84 19.48 -12.94 -7.03
CA ALA A 84 20.69 -13.64 -6.63
C ALA A 84 20.70 -13.98 -5.13
N ALA A 85 20.22 -13.07 -4.29
CA ALA A 85 20.07 -13.33 -2.85
C ALA A 85 19.00 -14.39 -2.55
N ALA A 86 17.91 -14.45 -3.34
CA ALA A 86 16.88 -15.48 -3.21
C ALA A 86 17.39 -16.88 -3.59
N LEU A 87 18.27 -16.98 -4.59
CA LEU A 87 18.85 -18.25 -5.04
C LEU A 87 19.82 -18.81 -4.00
N ALA A 88 20.59 -17.96 -3.32
CA ALA A 88 21.48 -18.35 -2.23
C ALA A 88 20.75 -18.91 -1.01
N LEU A 89 19.50 -18.48 -0.76
CA LEU A 89 18.66 -18.95 0.35
C LEU A 89 17.91 -20.26 0.03
N ALA A 90 17.76 -20.61 -1.26
CA ALA A 90 17.09 -21.83 -1.70
C ALA A 90 18.02 -23.03 -1.79
N SER A 91 19.34 -22.82 -1.82
CA SER A 91 20.36 -23.88 -1.87
C SER A 91 20.77 -24.24 -0.46
N GLY A 92 20.16 -25.26 0.12
CA GLY A 92 20.61 -25.89 1.36
C GLY A 92 22.04 -26.46 1.20
N PRO A 93 22.81 -26.63 2.27
CA PRO A 93 24.20 -27.09 2.17
C PRO A 93 24.22 -28.51 1.59
N PRO A 94 25.06 -28.79 0.58
CA PRO A 94 25.28 -30.18 0.13
C PRO A 94 25.97 -30.94 1.24
N GLY A 95 25.42 -32.13 1.55
CA GLY A 95 25.92 -32.99 2.56
C GLY A 95 27.39 -33.41 2.35
N LEU A 96 28.13 -33.44 3.45
CA LEU A 96 29.50 -33.91 3.58
C LEU A 96 29.68 -35.30 2.96
N ARG A 97 30.46 -35.39 1.90
CA ARG A 97 31.18 -36.62 1.53
C ARG A 97 32.66 -36.36 1.69
N ALA A 98 33.21 -36.99 2.69
CA ALA A 98 34.64 -37.07 2.89
C ALA A 98 35.24 -38.06 1.86
N ALA A 99 36.30 -37.64 1.16
CA ALA A 99 37.44 -38.49 0.80
C ALA A 99 38.48 -37.78 -0.03
N GLY A 100 39.76 -37.89 0.31
CA GLY A 100 40.89 -37.90 -0.61
C GLY A 100 41.76 -36.64 -0.63
N ALA A 101 42.85 -36.72 0.11
CA ALA A 101 43.98 -35.80 0.07
C ALA A 101 44.77 -35.86 -1.25
N GLY A 102 45.08 -34.68 -1.81
CA GLY A 102 46.12 -34.51 -2.83
C GLY A 102 46.59 -33.07 -2.82
N PRO A 103 47.91 -32.76 -2.95
CA PRO A 103 48.45 -31.44 -2.70
C PRO A 103 48.21 -30.49 -3.89
N ALA A 104 47.90 -29.23 -3.51
CA ALA A 104 47.62 -28.11 -4.40
C ALA A 104 48.85 -27.54 -5.11
N PRO A 105 48.67 -26.82 -6.23
CA PRO A 105 49.47 -25.65 -6.50
C PRO A 105 48.68 -24.35 -6.26
N ALA A 106 49.26 -23.46 -5.50
CA ALA A 106 48.79 -22.12 -5.27
C ALA A 106 48.93 -21.28 -6.55
N VAL A 107 47.83 -20.69 -7.03
CA VAL A 107 47.89 -19.59 -7.99
C VAL A 107 46.76 -18.60 -7.68
N GLY A 108 47.17 -17.34 -7.43
CA GLY A 108 46.46 -16.14 -7.79
C GLY A 108 45.25 -15.78 -6.92
N GLY A 109 45.51 -14.90 -5.92
CA GLY A 109 44.48 -14.18 -5.21
C GLY A 109 43.72 -13.25 -6.14
N GLY A 110 42.51 -13.65 -6.54
CA GLY A 110 41.46 -12.72 -6.94
C GLY A 110 40.84 -12.11 -5.68
N PRO A 111 40.27 -10.88 -5.76
CA PRO A 111 39.61 -10.30 -4.61
C PRO A 111 38.48 -11.23 -4.17
N ALA A 112 38.63 -11.81 -2.99
CA ALA A 112 37.56 -12.53 -2.33
C ALA A 112 36.39 -11.55 -2.15
N ALA A 113 35.35 -11.74 -2.95
CA ALA A 113 34.07 -11.11 -2.65
C ALA A 113 33.71 -11.54 -1.23
N GLY A 114 33.81 -10.61 -0.28
CA GLY A 114 33.49 -10.81 1.12
C GLY A 114 32.00 -11.11 1.25
N GLY A 115 31.59 -12.32 0.94
CA GLY A 115 30.23 -12.80 1.07
C GLY A 115 29.89 -13.07 2.52
N GLY A 116 29.64 -12.01 3.29
CA GLY A 116 28.99 -12.11 4.59
C GLY A 116 27.60 -12.77 4.42
N LEU A 117 27.14 -13.46 5.46
CA LEU A 117 25.79 -14.01 5.45
C LEU A 117 24.75 -12.90 5.53
N PRO A 118 23.64 -12.95 4.78
CA PRO A 118 22.57 -11.97 4.87
C PRO A 118 22.01 -11.93 6.30
N HIS A 119 21.62 -10.73 6.75
CA HIS A 119 20.92 -10.58 8.02
C HIS A 119 19.50 -11.13 7.87
N THR A 120 19.23 -12.30 8.44
CA THR A 120 17.94 -12.98 8.33
C THR A 120 17.30 -13.16 9.71
N VAL A 121 16.01 -12.81 9.82
CA VAL A 121 15.19 -12.98 11.00
C VAL A 121 13.92 -13.77 10.64
N THR A 122 13.58 -14.76 11.46
CA THR A 122 12.36 -15.56 11.33
C THR A 122 11.54 -15.53 12.62
N ALA A 123 10.26 -15.86 12.53
CA ALA A 123 9.43 -16.12 13.69
C ALA A 123 8.41 -17.23 13.39
N PRO A 124 8.02 -18.03 14.41
CA PRO A 124 7.05 -19.10 14.24
C PRO A 124 5.64 -18.56 13.99
N LEU A 125 4.84 -19.32 13.26
CA LEU A 125 3.44 -19.05 12.92
C LEU A 125 2.54 -18.90 14.17
N GLY A 126 2.76 -19.72 15.21
CA GLY A 126 2.06 -19.60 16.48
C GLY A 126 0.54 -19.78 16.40
N GLY A 127 0.03 -20.57 15.44
CA GLY A 127 -1.41 -20.83 15.28
C GLY A 127 -2.24 -19.65 14.79
N ARG A 128 -1.64 -18.58 14.27
CA ARG A 128 -2.34 -17.37 13.82
C ARG A 128 -3.05 -17.62 12.49
N ALA A 129 -4.35 -17.24 12.41
CA ALA A 129 -5.13 -17.24 11.18
C ALA A 129 -5.14 -15.87 10.49
N ARG A 130 -4.87 -14.79 11.25
CA ARG A 130 -4.82 -13.39 10.78
C ARG A 130 -3.65 -12.67 11.43
N ALA A 131 -3.03 -11.74 10.71
CA ALA A 131 -1.99 -10.88 11.25
C ALA A 131 -1.88 -9.57 10.45
N ALA A 132 -1.31 -8.55 11.10
CA ALA A 132 -0.88 -7.32 10.44
C ALA A 132 0.64 -7.36 10.22
N PHE A 133 1.08 -6.79 9.12
CA PHE A 133 2.48 -6.51 8.85
C PHE A 133 2.62 -5.04 8.50
N GLU A 134 3.54 -4.37 9.15
CA GLU A 134 3.85 -2.96 8.90
C GLU A 134 5.35 -2.81 8.60
N LEU A 135 5.70 -2.19 7.47
CA LEU A 135 7.04 -1.68 7.22
C LEU A 135 7.10 -0.22 7.69
N VAL A 136 7.81 0.03 8.79
CA VAL A 136 7.87 1.36 9.43
C VAL A 136 8.98 2.22 8.82
N THR A 137 10.16 1.64 8.58
CA THR A 137 11.33 2.37 8.11
C THR A 137 11.44 2.32 6.59
N GLY A 138 11.75 3.47 5.97
CA GLY A 138 12.02 3.56 4.54
C GLY A 138 13.30 2.82 4.11
N THR A 139 13.35 2.43 2.83
CA THR A 139 14.50 1.77 2.22
C THR A 139 14.52 2.03 0.71
N THR A 140 15.56 1.62 0.00
CA THR A 140 15.61 1.82 -1.47
C THR A 140 14.73 0.82 -2.21
N ALA A 141 14.78 -0.46 -1.82
CA ALA A 141 14.05 -1.53 -2.51
C ALA A 141 13.37 -2.49 -1.54
N VAL A 142 12.11 -2.82 -1.84
CA VAL A 142 11.31 -3.79 -1.09
C VAL A 142 10.84 -4.89 -2.01
N ASP A 143 11.10 -6.16 -1.65
CA ASP A 143 10.51 -7.35 -2.27
C ASP A 143 9.72 -8.12 -1.20
N LEU A 144 8.39 -7.95 -1.18
CA LEU A 144 7.49 -8.67 -0.30
C LEU A 144 6.72 -9.73 -1.07
N ARG A 145 6.72 -10.96 -0.58
CA ARG A 145 5.95 -12.06 -1.18
C ARG A 145 5.21 -12.87 -0.13
N LEU A 146 4.02 -13.32 -0.48
CA LEU A 146 3.30 -14.34 0.27
C LEU A 146 3.71 -15.70 -0.29
N VAL A 147 4.26 -16.56 0.58
CA VAL A 147 4.75 -17.89 0.20
C VAL A 147 4.44 -18.90 1.30
N ASP A 148 4.47 -20.21 1.02
CA ASP A 148 4.39 -21.20 2.08
C ASP A 148 5.75 -21.28 2.82
N LEU A 149 5.74 -20.89 4.09
CA LEU A 149 6.92 -20.93 4.97
C LEU A 149 6.88 -22.07 5.97
N GLY A 150 5.97 -23.04 5.78
CA GLY A 150 5.81 -24.15 6.72
C GLY A 150 5.39 -23.67 8.11
N ALA A 151 6.25 -23.85 9.11
CA ALA A 151 5.96 -23.44 10.48
C ALA A 151 6.28 -21.97 10.78
N ASP A 152 6.92 -21.25 9.86
CA ASP A 152 7.30 -19.85 10.06
C ASP A 152 6.16 -18.89 9.69
N LEU A 153 6.01 -17.84 10.47
CA LEU A 153 5.10 -16.71 10.20
C LEU A 153 5.70 -15.78 9.15
N TYR A 154 6.98 -15.47 9.30
CA TYR A 154 7.72 -14.64 8.36
C TYR A 154 9.21 -15.03 8.31
N ARG A 155 9.84 -14.65 7.20
CA ARG A 155 11.29 -14.64 7.01
C ARG A 155 11.66 -13.31 6.35
N ILE A 156 12.48 -12.53 7.03
CA ILE A 156 12.89 -11.19 6.59
C ILE A 156 14.40 -11.17 6.49
N SER A 157 14.94 -10.68 5.37
CA SER A 157 16.38 -10.61 5.16
C SER A 157 16.80 -9.33 4.45
N THR A 158 17.99 -8.84 4.79
CA THR A 158 18.70 -7.77 4.08
C THR A 158 20.07 -8.29 3.63
N PRO A 159 20.68 -7.71 2.58
CA PRO A 159 22.01 -8.10 2.12
C PRO A 159 23.04 -7.98 3.26
N ALA A 160 24.06 -8.83 3.25
CA ALA A 160 25.13 -8.81 4.24
C ALA A 160 25.96 -7.52 4.22
N ASP A 161 26.11 -6.95 3.05
CA ASP A 161 26.76 -5.66 2.75
C ASP A 161 25.78 -4.49 2.73
N GLY A 162 24.50 -4.73 3.11
CA GLY A 162 23.43 -3.73 3.10
C GLY A 162 23.65 -2.61 4.13
N ASP A 163 23.02 -1.47 3.85
CA ASP A 163 23.01 -0.29 4.72
C ASP A 163 22.18 -0.49 6.01
N SER A 164 21.35 -1.55 6.05
CA SER A 164 20.41 -1.78 7.14
C SER A 164 20.25 -3.27 7.50
N ALA A 165 19.87 -3.52 8.75
CA ALA A 165 19.55 -4.83 9.29
C ALA A 165 18.08 -4.88 9.75
N PRO A 166 17.35 -6.01 9.56
CA PRO A 166 15.94 -6.12 9.92
C PRO A 166 15.77 -6.25 11.44
N ARG A 167 14.91 -5.41 12.01
CA ARG A 167 14.49 -5.44 13.41
C ARG A 167 12.97 -5.55 13.51
N PRO A 168 12.39 -6.74 13.43
CA PRO A 168 10.97 -6.93 13.63
C PRO A 168 10.59 -6.77 15.11
N VAL A 169 9.53 -6.01 15.37
CA VAL A 169 8.94 -5.81 16.69
C VAL A 169 7.55 -6.43 16.68
N ARG A 170 7.27 -7.32 17.63
CA ARG A 170 5.94 -7.93 17.78
C ARG A 170 4.94 -6.88 18.28
N THR A 171 3.80 -6.81 17.65
CA THR A 171 2.64 -6.02 18.09
C THR A 171 1.49 -6.93 18.48
N ALA A 172 0.44 -6.38 19.10
CA ALA A 172 -0.76 -7.16 19.43
C ALA A 172 -1.39 -7.80 18.19
N GLU A 173 -1.39 -7.10 17.05
CA GLU A 173 -2.02 -7.54 15.80
C GLU A 173 -1.07 -8.31 14.87
N GLY A 174 0.25 -8.20 15.05
CA GLY A 174 1.20 -8.81 14.12
C GLY A 174 2.66 -8.41 14.34
N VAL A 175 3.27 -7.76 13.35
CA VAL A 175 4.67 -7.37 13.37
C VAL A 175 4.90 -6.03 12.68
N ALA A 176 5.67 -5.16 13.33
CA ALA A 176 6.20 -3.92 12.77
C ALA A 176 7.69 -4.14 12.45
N LEU A 177 8.08 -3.92 11.20
CA LEU A 177 9.45 -4.05 10.75
C LEU A 177 10.14 -2.68 10.75
N HIS A 178 11.15 -2.56 11.59
CA HIS A 178 12.12 -1.47 11.55
C HIS A 178 13.39 -1.96 10.85
N LEU A 179 14.03 -1.08 10.10
CA LEU A 179 15.35 -1.29 9.52
C LEU A 179 16.33 -0.43 10.29
N THR A 180 17.32 -1.06 10.93
CA THR A 180 18.34 -0.36 11.73
C THR A 180 19.58 -0.16 10.87
N PRO A 181 20.12 1.06 10.75
CA PRO A 181 21.33 1.32 10.00
C PRO A 181 22.51 0.45 10.49
N THR A 182 23.27 -0.13 9.55
CA THR A 182 24.49 -0.91 9.84
C THR A 182 25.74 -0.04 9.92
N GLY A 183 25.64 1.23 9.52
CA GLY A 183 26.77 2.13 9.34
C GLY A 183 27.60 1.86 8.08
N ARG A 184 27.16 0.94 7.23
CA ARG A 184 27.80 0.62 5.95
C ARG A 184 27.12 1.36 4.81
N ALA A 185 27.89 1.79 3.82
CA ALA A 185 27.38 2.25 2.55
C ALA A 185 27.12 1.03 1.66
N GLY A 186 25.88 0.55 1.62
CA GLY A 186 25.49 -0.64 0.88
C GLY A 186 24.08 -0.52 0.29
N PRO A 187 23.58 -1.56 -0.39
CA PRO A 187 22.25 -1.53 -0.96
C PRO A 187 21.19 -1.48 0.13
N GLY A 188 20.31 -0.47 0.05
CA GLY A 188 19.11 -0.36 0.87
C GLY A 188 18.03 -1.29 0.32
N ALA A 189 18.13 -2.58 0.60
CA ALA A 189 17.19 -3.57 0.09
C ALA A 189 16.69 -4.50 1.21
N VAL A 190 15.39 -4.82 1.18
CA VAL A 190 14.80 -5.77 2.12
C VAL A 190 13.94 -6.79 1.37
N GLN A 191 14.15 -8.06 1.68
CA GLN A 191 13.31 -9.17 1.25
C GLN A 191 12.41 -9.60 2.40
N ILE A 192 11.11 -9.63 2.16
CA ILE A 192 10.09 -9.98 3.13
C ILE A 192 9.31 -11.17 2.59
N ARG A 193 9.34 -12.28 3.29
CA ARG A 193 8.53 -13.45 3.02
C ARG A 193 7.56 -13.64 4.17
N LEU A 194 6.27 -13.60 3.87
CA LEU A 194 5.20 -13.83 4.84
C LEU A 194 4.48 -15.11 4.47
N THR A 195 4.03 -15.87 5.45
CA THR A 195 3.33 -17.13 5.18
C THR A 195 2.01 -16.91 4.47
N SER A 196 1.72 -17.70 3.44
CA SER A 196 0.44 -17.69 2.73
C SER A 196 -0.73 -18.27 3.55
N ARG A 197 -0.44 -18.93 4.69
CA ARG A 197 -1.44 -19.55 5.58
C ARG A 197 -2.25 -18.55 6.41
N VAL A 198 -1.78 -17.32 6.50
CA VAL A 198 -2.39 -16.23 7.29
C VAL A 198 -3.08 -15.24 6.37
N ALA A 199 -4.21 -14.68 6.80
CA ALA A 199 -4.82 -13.54 6.15
C ALA A 199 -4.16 -12.24 6.65
N TRP A 200 -3.53 -11.49 5.74
CA TRP A 200 -2.70 -10.35 6.07
C TRP A 200 -3.39 -9.00 5.87
N ARG A 201 -3.22 -8.10 6.84
CA ARG A 201 -3.33 -6.66 6.64
C ARG A 201 -1.92 -6.11 6.44
N LEU A 202 -1.67 -5.44 5.33
CA LEU A 202 -0.35 -4.90 5.01
C LEU A 202 -0.36 -3.37 5.11
N VAL A 203 0.62 -2.79 5.80
CA VAL A 203 0.85 -1.35 5.87
C VAL A 203 2.31 -1.10 5.45
N MET A 204 2.48 -0.40 4.35
CA MET A 204 3.78 0.01 3.84
C MET A 204 3.99 1.47 4.21
N GLY A 205 4.38 1.74 5.48
CA GLY A 205 4.58 3.07 6.03
C GLY A 205 5.92 3.69 5.64
N GLY A 206 6.96 2.87 5.52
CA GLY A 206 8.27 3.29 5.04
C GLY A 206 8.26 3.59 3.54
N GLY A 207 8.82 4.75 3.13
CA GLY A 207 9.00 5.06 1.72
C GLY A 207 10.04 4.17 1.04
N ALA A 208 9.95 4.01 -0.28
CA ALA A 208 10.94 3.28 -1.06
C ALA A 208 11.04 3.81 -2.49
N SER A 209 12.20 3.65 -3.14
CA SER A 209 12.26 3.92 -4.57
C SER A 209 11.50 2.85 -5.37
N THR A 210 11.65 1.58 -4.99
CA THR A 210 10.97 0.47 -5.67
C THR A 210 10.33 -0.49 -4.66
N GLN A 211 9.05 -0.82 -4.90
CA GLN A 211 8.33 -1.83 -4.14
C GLN A 211 7.75 -2.90 -5.09
N LEU A 212 8.09 -4.15 -4.86
CA LEU A 212 7.47 -5.31 -5.49
C LEU A 212 6.70 -6.10 -4.41
N LEU A 213 5.38 -6.11 -4.51
CA LEU A 213 4.48 -6.80 -3.58
C LEU A 213 3.77 -7.94 -4.31
N ASP A 214 4.32 -9.16 -4.26
CA ASP A 214 3.71 -10.35 -4.84
C ASP A 214 2.87 -11.10 -3.81
N LEU A 215 1.58 -10.81 -3.84
CA LEU A 215 0.61 -11.29 -2.86
C LEU A 215 -0.28 -12.42 -3.39
N ARG A 216 0.03 -12.94 -4.59
CA ARG A 216 -0.80 -13.91 -5.32
C ARG A 216 -1.09 -15.20 -4.55
N ALA A 217 -0.13 -15.68 -3.78
CA ALA A 217 -0.23 -16.98 -3.10
C ALA A 217 -0.96 -16.95 -1.76
N GLY A 218 -1.46 -15.78 -1.31
CA GLY A 218 -2.02 -15.65 0.04
C GLY A 218 -3.42 -15.02 0.08
N ARG A 219 -3.85 -14.71 1.29
CA ARG A 219 -5.11 -14.03 1.57
C ARG A 219 -4.85 -12.64 2.15
N LEU A 220 -5.65 -11.66 1.74
CA LEU A 220 -5.52 -10.27 2.17
C LEU A 220 -6.77 -9.77 2.87
N ILE A 221 -6.58 -9.01 3.93
CA ILE A 221 -7.62 -8.22 4.59
C ILE A 221 -7.65 -6.81 4.02
N GLY A 222 -6.49 -6.26 3.67
CA GLY A 222 -6.33 -4.95 3.06
C GLY A 222 -4.86 -4.60 2.87
N VAL A 223 -4.61 -3.59 2.02
CA VAL A 223 -3.27 -3.05 1.78
C VAL A 223 -3.32 -1.54 1.89
N ASP A 224 -2.44 -0.94 2.69
CA ASP A 224 -2.23 0.51 2.77
C ASP A 224 -0.79 0.85 2.38
N LEU A 225 -0.64 1.59 1.29
CA LEU A 225 0.62 2.13 0.80
C LEU A 225 0.77 3.56 1.34
N ALA A 226 1.25 3.66 2.58
CA ALA A 226 1.33 4.92 3.33
C ALA A 226 2.67 5.64 3.17
N GLY A 227 3.71 4.96 2.70
CA GLY A 227 5.00 5.55 2.35
C GLY A 227 5.06 5.98 0.88
N GLY A 228 5.71 7.12 0.60
CA GLY A 228 5.92 7.57 -0.78
C GLY A 228 6.85 6.65 -1.56
N THR A 229 6.58 6.44 -2.86
CA THR A 229 7.41 5.57 -3.70
C THR A 229 7.54 6.11 -5.13
N ASP A 230 8.67 5.78 -5.79
CA ASP A 230 8.81 6.08 -7.21
C ASP A 230 8.06 5.03 -8.04
N ARG A 231 8.23 3.75 -7.71
CA ARG A 231 7.58 2.65 -8.43
C ARG A 231 7.06 1.59 -7.47
N THR A 232 5.79 1.25 -7.61
CA THR A 232 5.16 0.15 -6.90
C THR A 232 4.51 -0.81 -7.88
N GLU A 233 4.85 -2.09 -7.78
CA GLU A 233 4.19 -3.19 -8.48
C GLU A 233 3.48 -4.06 -7.45
N LEU A 234 2.16 -4.15 -7.59
CA LEU A 234 1.27 -4.89 -6.69
C LEU A 234 0.58 -6.01 -7.46
N ARG A 235 0.87 -7.27 -7.12
CA ARG A 235 0.24 -8.46 -7.70
C ARG A 235 -0.72 -9.06 -6.69
N LEU A 236 -2.03 -8.92 -6.96
CA LEU A 236 -3.08 -9.31 -6.03
C LEU A 236 -3.45 -10.79 -6.16
N PRO A 237 -3.93 -11.44 -5.09
CA PRO A 237 -4.43 -12.82 -5.15
C PRO A 237 -5.75 -12.87 -5.92
N ALA A 238 -6.11 -14.09 -6.36
CA ALA A 238 -7.50 -14.42 -6.67
C ALA A 238 -8.30 -14.21 -5.37
N GLY A 239 -9.42 -13.52 -5.44
CA GLY A 239 -10.04 -13.00 -4.25
C GLY A 239 -11.25 -13.80 -3.79
N ASP A 240 -11.47 -13.72 -2.48
CA ASP A 240 -12.73 -14.12 -1.84
C ASP A 240 -13.30 -12.86 -1.19
N GLY A 241 -14.10 -12.08 -1.93
CA GLY A 241 -14.75 -10.87 -1.42
C GLY A 241 -14.05 -9.55 -1.81
N SER A 242 -14.52 -8.46 -1.20
CA SER A 242 -14.02 -7.12 -1.52
C SER A 242 -12.67 -6.88 -0.88
N LEU A 243 -11.69 -6.45 -1.69
CA LEU A 243 -10.37 -6.04 -1.23
C LEU A 243 -10.21 -4.53 -1.39
N ALA A 244 -9.84 -3.84 -0.30
CA ALA A 244 -9.47 -2.44 -0.34
C ALA A 244 -7.94 -2.31 -0.42
N VAL A 245 -7.49 -1.53 -1.39
CA VAL A 245 -6.10 -1.06 -1.51
C VAL A 245 -6.11 0.45 -1.43
N ARG A 246 -5.44 1.00 -0.44
CA ARG A 246 -5.36 2.43 -0.22
C ARG A 246 -3.96 2.93 -0.51
N LEU A 247 -3.85 3.99 -1.29
CA LEU A 247 -2.64 4.74 -1.51
C LEU A 247 -2.73 6.04 -0.72
N SER A 248 -2.14 6.07 0.49
CA SER A 248 -2.24 7.22 1.40
C SER A 248 -1.16 8.27 1.12
N ALA A 249 -0.01 7.86 0.58
CA ALA A 249 1.08 8.74 0.14
C ALA A 249 1.16 8.85 -1.38
N GLY A 250 2.05 9.73 -1.88
CA GLY A 250 2.29 9.89 -3.31
C GLY A 250 3.04 8.73 -3.94
N VAL A 251 2.75 8.42 -5.20
CA VAL A 251 3.49 7.46 -6.02
C VAL A 251 3.69 8.00 -7.43
N ASN A 252 4.89 7.81 -8.00
CA ASN A 252 5.09 8.19 -9.40
C ASN A 252 4.45 7.14 -10.32
N GLN A 253 4.72 5.85 -10.10
CA GLN A 253 4.17 4.77 -10.92
C GLN A 253 3.60 3.65 -10.05
N LEU A 254 2.31 3.38 -10.16
CA LEU A 254 1.63 2.25 -9.53
C LEU A 254 1.11 1.30 -10.60
N THR A 255 1.57 0.04 -10.58
CA THR A 255 1.03 -1.03 -11.40
C THR A 255 0.36 -2.07 -10.52
N VAL A 256 -0.93 -2.31 -10.74
CA VAL A 256 -1.73 -3.31 -10.02
C VAL A 256 -2.14 -4.41 -10.97
N SER A 257 -1.70 -5.64 -10.72
CA SER A 257 -2.12 -6.82 -11.47
C SER A 257 -3.23 -7.55 -10.73
N VAL A 258 -4.38 -7.68 -11.38
CA VAL A 258 -5.59 -8.32 -10.82
C VAL A 258 -5.96 -9.59 -11.61
N PRO A 259 -6.62 -10.57 -11.01
CA PRO A 259 -7.23 -11.68 -11.74
C PRO A 259 -8.26 -11.20 -12.74
N ASP A 260 -8.38 -11.89 -13.89
CA ASP A 260 -9.13 -11.45 -15.08
C ASP A 260 -10.58 -11.03 -14.82
N LEU A 261 -11.28 -11.72 -13.93
CA LEU A 261 -12.70 -11.51 -13.72
C LEU A 261 -13.03 -10.56 -12.56
N ARG A 262 -12.03 -10.01 -11.89
CA ARG A 262 -12.24 -9.14 -10.74
C ARG A 262 -12.59 -7.72 -11.15
N PRO A 263 -13.81 -7.23 -10.91
CA PRO A 263 -14.17 -5.84 -11.18
C PRO A 263 -13.38 -4.88 -10.28
N VAL A 264 -13.07 -3.71 -10.85
CA VAL A 264 -12.21 -2.70 -10.21
C VAL A 264 -12.93 -1.37 -10.15
N ARG A 265 -12.84 -0.70 -9.00
CA ARG A 265 -13.15 0.72 -8.84
C ARG A 265 -11.88 1.46 -8.41
N VAL A 266 -11.58 2.54 -9.12
CA VAL A 266 -10.49 3.45 -8.76
C VAL A 266 -11.10 4.78 -8.36
N ARG A 267 -10.81 5.25 -7.16
CA ARG A 267 -11.20 6.57 -6.65
C ARG A 267 -9.97 7.46 -6.55
N ALA A 268 -9.86 8.47 -7.39
CA ALA A 268 -8.77 9.44 -7.40
C ALA A 268 -9.13 10.64 -6.51
N VAL A 269 -8.87 10.57 -5.20
CA VAL A 269 -9.26 11.62 -4.24
C VAL A 269 -8.52 12.92 -4.52
N ARG A 270 -7.20 12.88 -4.73
CA ARG A 270 -6.38 14.03 -5.10
C ARG A 270 -6.08 14.14 -6.60
N GLY A 271 -6.62 13.22 -7.39
CA GLY A 271 -6.34 13.14 -8.81
C GLY A 271 -5.11 12.33 -9.16
N ALA A 272 -4.87 12.15 -10.46
CA ALA A 272 -3.71 11.49 -11.01
C ALA A 272 -3.33 12.05 -12.37
N GLY A 273 -2.04 11.99 -12.74
CA GLY A 273 -1.60 12.37 -14.08
C GLY A 273 -2.21 11.47 -15.15
N SER A 274 -2.26 10.16 -14.92
CA SER A 274 -3.00 9.22 -15.75
C SER A 274 -3.47 7.99 -14.94
N VAL A 275 -4.63 7.44 -15.33
CA VAL A 275 -5.17 6.19 -14.82
C VAL A 275 -5.55 5.31 -16.00
N THR A 276 -4.98 4.12 -16.04
CA THR A 276 -5.31 3.09 -17.04
C THR A 276 -5.94 1.91 -16.32
N VAL A 277 -7.18 1.58 -16.63
CA VAL A 277 -7.86 0.39 -16.10
C VAL A 277 -8.13 -0.55 -17.27
N HIS A 278 -7.36 -1.64 -17.32
CA HIS A 278 -7.35 -2.57 -18.46
C HIS A 278 -7.00 -1.86 -19.78
N ALA A 279 -7.98 -1.64 -20.66
CA ALA A 279 -7.81 -0.93 -21.94
C ALA A 279 -8.24 0.55 -21.89
N ASP A 280 -8.97 0.97 -20.85
CA ASP A 280 -9.45 2.36 -20.70
C ASP A 280 -8.36 3.22 -20.06
N ARG A 281 -7.83 4.18 -20.83
CA ARG A 281 -6.83 5.13 -20.36
C ARG A 281 -7.41 6.53 -20.27
N ARG A 282 -7.23 7.17 -19.11
CA ARG A 282 -7.60 8.57 -18.84
C ARG A 282 -6.38 9.35 -18.42
N VAL A 283 -6.21 10.54 -18.96
CA VAL A 283 -5.10 11.46 -18.68
C VAL A 283 -5.64 12.72 -18.02
N GLY A 284 -4.89 13.30 -17.10
CA GLY A 284 -5.32 14.50 -16.36
C GLY A 284 -6.53 14.22 -15.47
N VAL A 285 -6.51 13.10 -14.71
CA VAL A 285 -7.62 12.68 -13.87
C VAL A 285 -7.78 13.63 -12.69
N ALA A 286 -8.89 14.38 -12.66
CA ALA A 286 -9.19 15.35 -11.62
C ALA A 286 -9.46 14.68 -10.26
N GLY A 287 -9.23 15.43 -9.17
CA GLY A 287 -9.62 15.00 -7.83
C GLY A 287 -11.13 14.75 -7.72
N GLY A 288 -11.49 13.70 -6.96
CA GLY A 288 -12.87 13.25 -6.82
C GLY A 288 -13.37 12.31 -7.93
N THR A 289 -12.56 12.07 -8.98
CA THR A 289 -12.95 11.17 -10.08
C THR A 289 -13.06 9.72 -9.61
N VAL A 290 -14.13 9.04 -10.04
CA VAL A 290 -14.36 7.60 -9.82
C VAL A 290 -14.41 6.90 -11.18
N ILE A 291 -13.60 5.86 -11.34
CA ILE A 291 -13.55 4.99 -12.53
C ILE A 291 -13.95 3.60 -12.09
N THR A 292 -15.02 3.05 -12.68
CA THR A 292 -15.56 1.75 -12.29
C THR A 292 -15.67 0.86 -13.51
N THR A 293 -15.21 -0.39 -13.43
CA THR A 293 -15.39 -1.37 -14.48
C THR A 293 -16.80 -1.96 -14.45
N PRO A 294 -17.32 -2.46 -15.59
CA PRO A 294 -18.61 -3.13 -15.63
C PRO A 294 -18.71 -4.25 -14.59
N GLY A 295 -19.91 -4.41 -14.01
CA GLY A 295 -20.21 -5.46 -13.05
C GLY A 295 -19.73 -5.20 -11.62
N TRP A 296 -19.06 -4.08 -11.32
CA TRP A 296 -18.50 -3.81 -10.00
C TRP A 296 -19.55 -3.81 -8.88
N GLU A 297 -20.73 -3.21 -9.11
CA GLU A 297 -21.81 -3.13 -8.11
C GLU A 297 -22.40 -4.50 -7.77
N ALA A 298 -22.52 -5.38 -8.76
CA ALA A 298 -23.10 -6.72 -8.59
C ALA A 298 -22.10 -7.76 -8.07
N ALA A 299 -20.79 -7.48 -8.19
CA ALA A 299 -19.77 -8.45 -7.82
C ALA A 299 -19.56 -8.51 -6.30
N THR A 300 -19.45 -9.70 -5.76
CA THR A 300 -19.01 -9.96 -4.38
C THR A 300 -17.50 -9.91 -4.26
N ASP A 301 -16.79 -10.36 -5.30
CA ASP A 301 -15.32 -10.33 -5.38
C ASP A 301 -14.89 -9.12 -6.23
N ARG A 302 -14.43 -8.06 -5.58
CA ARG A 302 -14.13 -6.79 -6.22
C ARG A 302 -12.94 -6.08 -5.59
N LEU A 303 -12.27 -5.24 -6.38
CA LEU A 303 -11.16 -4.40 -5.93
C LEU A 303 -11.60 -2.96 -5.81
N ASP A 304 -11.36 -2.35 -4.65
CA ASP A 304 -11.50 -0.92 -4.41
C ASP A 304 -10.10 -0.32 -4.24
N LEU A 305 -9.70 0.55 -5.16
CA LEU A 305 -8.41 1.23 -5.16
C LEU A 305 -8.61 2.71 -4.86
N ASP A 306 -8.20 3.14 -3.65
CA ASP A 306 -8.31 4.51 -3.18
C ASP A 306 -6.99 5.26 -3.33
N LEU A 307 -6.92 6.19 -4.27
CA LEU A 307 -5.79 7.09 -4.47
C LEU A 307 -5.98 8.35 -3.62
N VAL A 308 -5.73 8.25 -2.31
CA VAL A 308 -5.86 9.38 -1.36
C VAL A 308 -4.66 10.32 -1.50
N GLY A 309 -3.45 9.79 -1.65
CA GLY A 309 -2.28 10.51 -2.11
C GLY A 309 -2.33 10.75 -3.62
N GLY A 310 -1.57 11.70 -4.13
CA GLY A 310 -1.46 11.90 -5.58
C GLY A 310 -0.70 10.77 -6.26
N ALA A 311 -0.96 10.54 -7.56
CA ALA A 311 -0.22 9.58 -8.38
C ALA A 311 0.10 10.20 -9.76
N ASP A 312 1.30 9.95 -10.31
CA ASP A 312 1.58 10.38 -11.68
C ASP A 312 0.97 9.41 -12.69
N ALA A 313 1.18 8.11 -12.50
CA ALA A 313 0.61 7.08 -13.37
C ALA A 313 0.14 5.87 -12.57
N VAL A 314 -1.11 5.48 -12.79
CA VAL A 314 -1.72 4.28 -12.23
C VAL A 314 -2.15 3.37 -13.36
N THR A 315 -1.74 2.11 -13.32
CA THR A 315 -2.10 1.10 -14.32
C THR A 315 -2.65 -0.14 -13.62
N VAL A 316 -3.88 -0.52 -13.94
CA VAL A 316 -4.50 -1.77 -13.49
C VAL A 316 -4.56 -2.73 -14.66
N LEU A 317 -3.86 -3.85 -14.55
CA LEU A 317 -3.72 -4.88 -15.58
C LEU A 317 -4.49 -6.14 -15.18
N ARG A 318 -5.09 -6.80 -16.18
CA ARG A 318 -5.57 -8.18 -16.05
C ARG A 318 -4.40 -9.16 -16.23
N ARG A 319 -4.47 -10.29 -15.56
CA ARG A 319 -3.52 -11.39 -15.75
C ARG A 319 -4.23 -12.74 -15.81
#